data_493f5ab92c4822c83185580c8120eae3
#
_entry.id   493f5ab92c4822c83185580c8120eae3
#
_cell.length_a   1.000
_cell.length_b   1.000
_cell.length_c   1.000
_cell.angle_alpha   90.00
_cell.angle_beta   90.00
_cell.angle_gamma   90.00
#
_symmetry.space_group_name_H-M   'P 1'
#
loop_
_entity.id
_entity.type
_entity.pdbx_description
1 polymer ?
#
loop_
_entity_poly.entity_id
_entity_poly.type
_entity_poly.pdbx_seq_one_letter_code
_entity_poly.pdbx_strand_id
1 'polypeptide(L)'
;MRRFCPEDRETYLTLAKEFYASPAVLHAVPETHFSAAFDELMADSPYLDGWLLTVSETDERIAGYALVFYYFSQEAGGLAAWLDELYVRPAY
;
A
#
# COMPACT_ATOMS: atom_id res chain seq x y z
N MET A 1 9.26 9.22 0.90
CA MET A 1 8.65 7.89 0.75
C MET A 1 9.64 6.91 0.15
N ARG A 2 9.44 5.64 0.39
CA ARG A 2 10.32 4.60 -0.15
C ARG A 2 9.52 3.32 -0.40
N ARG A 3 10.04 2.44 -1.26
CA ARG A 3 9.43 1.15 -1.51
C ARG A 3 9.52 0.26 -0.27
N PHE A 4 8.60 -0.70 -0.18
CA PHE A 4 8.63 -1.69 0.89
C PHE A 4 9.82 -2.63 0.73
N CYS A 5 10.39 -3.04 1.85
CA CYS A 5 11.38 -4.11 1.91
C CYS A 5 10.89 -5.20 2.88
N PRO A 6 11.52 -6.40 2.90
CA PRO A 6 11.02 -7.52 3.72
C PRO A 6 10.85 -7.19 5.21
N GLU A 7 11.68 -6.32 5.75
CA GLU A 7 11.64 -5.90 7.16
C GLU A 7 10.38 -5.09 7.49
N ASP A 8 9.67 -4.60 6.49
CA ASP A 8 8.49 -3.76 6.68
C ASP A 8 7.20 -4.56 6.88
N ARG A 9 7.24 -5.90 6.87
CA ARG A 9 6.03 -6.73 6.94
C ARG A 9 5.12 -6.35 8.10
N GLU A 10 5.65 -6.30 9.32
CA GLU A 10 4.84 -5.99 10.48
C GLU A 10 4.29 -4.57 10.44
N THR A 11 5.09 -3.62 9.98
CA THR A 11 4.65 -2.24 9.80
C THR A 11 3.50 -2.17 8.81
N TYR A 12 3.64 -2.85 7.66
CA TYR A 12 2.60 -2.88 6.64
C TYR A 12 1.30 -3.47 7.18
N LEU A 13 1.38 -4.62 7.87
CA LEU A 13 0.20 -5.27 8.43
C LEU A 13 -0.50 -4.37 9.44
N THR A 14 0.27 -3.67 10.27
CA THR A 14 -0.28 -2.72 11.25
C THR A 14 -1.01 -1.58 10.54
N LEU A 15 -0.38 -0.98 9.53
CA LEU A 15 -0.99 0.13 8.78
C LEU A 15 -2.26 -0.32 8.04
N ALA A 16 -2.24 -1.50 7.43
CA ALA A 16 -3.40 -2.02 6.72
C ALA A 16 -4.57 -2.25 7.68
N LYS A 17 -4.30 -2.79 8.87
CA LYS A 17 -5.34 -2.94 9.89
C LYS A 17 -5.91 -1.60 10.32
N GLU A 18 -5.07 -0.59 10.51
CA GLU A 18 -5.51 0.77 10.85
C GLU A 18 -6.43 1.32 9.77
N PHE A 19 -6.02 1.18 8.50
CA PHE A 19 -6.79 1.69 7.37
C PHE A 19 -8.15 0.99 7.27
N TYR A 20 -8.17 -0.34 7.37
CA TYR A 20 -9.40 -1.13 7.25
C TYR A 20 -10.33 -1.01 8.46
N ALA A 21 -9.85 -0.47 9.56
CA ALA A 21 -10.67 -0.10 10.70
C ALA A 21 -11.20 1.34 10.62
N SER A 22 -10.78 2.11 9.59
CA SER A 22 -11.16 3.51 9.45
C SER A 22 -12.50 3.65 8.71
N PRO A 23 -13.17 4.83 8.81
CA PRO A 23 -14.41 5.08 8.07
C PRO A 23 -14.26 5.10 6.55
N ALA A 24 -13.02 5.18 6.04
CA ALA A 24 -12.77 5.18 4.59
C ALA A 24 -13.03 3.83 3.94
N VAL A 25 -13.10 2.76 4.74
CA VAL A 25 -13.29 1.40 4.23
C VAL A 25 -14.68 0.91 4.59
N LEU A 26 -15.42 0.44 3.57
CA LEU A 26 -16.81 0.00 3.72
C LEU A 26 -16.94 -1.47 4.10
N HIS A 27 -15.91 -2.28 3.85
CA HIS A 27 -15.95 -3.71 4.06
C HIS A 27 -14.70 -4.21 4.76
N ALA A 28 -14.87 -5.02 5.80
CA ALA A 28 -13.77 -5.73 6.42
C ALA A 28 -13.27 -6.83 5.49
N VAL A 29 -11.95 -7.07 5.53
CA VAL A 29 -11.34 -8.20 4.83
C VAL A 29 -10.46 -8.98 5.82
N PRO A 30 -10.25 -10.29 5.59
CA PRO A 30 -9.37 -11.08 6.44
C PRO A 30 -7.93 -10.56 6.41
N GLU A 31 -7.22 -10.67 7.53
CA GLU A 31 -5.80 -10.26 7.61
C GLU A 31 -4.93 -11.02 6.62
N THR A 32 -5.33 -12.22 6.21
CA THR A 32 -4.63 -13.00 5.19
C THR A 32 -4.54 -12.26 3.86
N HIS A 33 -5.49 -11.37 3.57
CA HIS A 33 -5.43 -10.53 2.37
C HIS A 33 -4.28 -9.54 2.45
N PHE A 34 -4.01 -8.99 3.64
CA PHE A 34 -2.88 -8.06 3.83
C PHE A 34 -1.54 -8.78 3.66
N SER A 35 -1.42 -9.98 4.23
CA SER A 35 -0.24 -10.81 4.05
C SER A 35 -0.02 -11.17 2.60
N ALA A 36 -1.08 -11.54 1.88
CA ALA A 36 -1.01 -11.87 0.46
C ALA A 36 -0.55 -10.68 -0.37
N ALA A 37 -1.06 -9.49 -0.08
CA ALA A 37 -0.64 -8.27 -0.77
C ALA A 37 0.84 -7.96 -0.53
N PHE A 38 1.30 -8.12 0.71
CA PHE A 38 2.72 -7.89 1.01
C PHE A 38 3.61 -8.90 0.30
N ASP A 39 3.20 -10.18 0.26
CA ASP A 39 3.94 -11.20 -0.46
C ASP A 39 4.03 -10.86 -1.95
N GLU A 40 2.93 -10.35 -2.53
CA GLU A 40 2.91 -9.93 -3.93
C GLU A 40 3.86 -8.75 -4.18
N LEU A 41 3.89 -7.79 -3.27
CA LEU A 41 4.84 -6.67 -3.34
C LEU A 41 6.29 -7.15 -3.31
N MET A 42 6.59 -8.13 -2.48
CA MET A 42 7.96 -8.67 -2.35
C MET A 42 8.35 -9.58 -3.51
N ALA A 43 7.37 -10.11 -4.25
CA ALA A 43 7.61 -10.99 -5.39
C ALA A 43 7.91 -10.23 -6.70
N ASP A 44 8.08 -8.92 -6.64
CA ASP A 44 8.31 -8.08 -7.81
C ASP A 44 7.16 -8.21 -8.82
N SER A 45 5.95 -8.11 -8.35
CA SER A 45 4.74 -8.30 -9.12
C SER A 45 4.61 -7.27 -10.26
N PRO A 46 4.18 -7.71 -11.46
CA PRO A 46 3.83 -6.75 -12.52
C PRO A 46 2.50 -6.05 -12.29
N TYR A 47 1.72 -6.46 -11.29
CA TYR A 47 0.37 -5.94 -11.05
C TYR A 47 0.31 -4.93 -9.92
N LEU A 48 1.20 -5.01 -8.95
CA LEU A 48 1.08 -4.25 -7.72
C LEU A 48 2.42 -3.62 -7.35
N ASP A 49 2.36 -2.37 -6.94
CA ASP A 49 3.50 -1.65 -6.38
C ASP A 49 3.05 -0.88 -5.13
N GLY A 50 3.98 -0.57 -4.26
CA GLY A 50 3.63 0.12 -3.02
C GLY A 50 4.79 0.83 -2.38
N TRP A 51 4.44 1.81 -1.55
CA TRP A 51 5.41 2.67 -0.87
C TRP A 51 5.01 2.91 0.58
N LEU A 52 5.99 2.91 1.47
CA LEU A 52 5.84 3.49 2.78
C LEU A 52 5.97 5.01 2.69
N LEU A 53 5.07 5.71 3.35
CA LEU A 53 5.11 7.15 3.43
C LEU A 53 5.79 7.53 4.74
N THR A 54 6.86 8.30 4.65
CA THR A 54 7.59 8.82 5.80
C THR A 54 7.29 10.31 5.95
N VAL A 55 7.53 10.87 7.13
CA VAL A 55 7.24 12.28 7.40
C VAL A 55 8.04 13.17 6.45
N SER A 56 9.32 12.85 6.25
CA SER A 56 10.18 13.53 5.27
C SER A 56 11.34 12.61 4.91
N GLU A 57 12.18 13.03 3.97
CA GLU A 57 13.36 12.26 3.56
C GLU A 57 14.38 12.08 4.69
N THR A 58 14.38 12.98 5.66
CA THR A 58 15.29 12.93 6.81
C THR A 58 14.60 12.46 8.09
N ASP A 59 13.27 12.29 8.08
CA ASP A 59 12.48 11.84 9.21
C ASP A 59 11.75 10.56 8.80
N GLU A 60 12.26 9.42 9.22
CA GLU A 60 11.77 8.09 8.81
C GLU A 60 10.56 7.61 9.61
N ARG A 61 9.95 8.45 10.45
CA ARG A 61 8.70 8.07 11.11
C ARG A 61 7.65 7.75 10.05
N ILE A 62 6.95 6.64 10.26
CA ILE A 62 6.00 6.13 9.28
C ILE A 62 4.68 6.88 9.40
N ALA A 63 4.32 7.57 8.33
CA ALA A 63 3.08 8.33 8.25
C ALA A 63 1.92 7.55 7.61
N GLY A 64 2.22 6.55 6.77
CA GLY A 64 1.20 5.80 6.08
C GLY A 64 1.76 4.93 4.96
N TYR A 65 0.90 4.59 4.01
CA TYR A 65 1.33 3.82 2.84
C TYR A 65 0.46 4.13 1.63
N ALA A 66 0.96 3.73 0.45
CA ALA A 66 0.22 3.81 -0.79
C ALA A 66 0.39 2.50 -1.58
N LEU A 67 -0.69 2.03 -2.19
CA LEU A 67 -0.68 0.90 -3.12
C LEU A 67 -1.19 1.36 -4.48
N VAL A 68 -0.52 0.91 -5.53
CA VAL A 68 -0.87 1.20 -6.91
C VAL A 68 -0.96 -0.12 -7.66
N PHE A 69 -2.01 -0.33 -8.45
CA PHE A 69 -2.06 -1.47 -9.34
C PHE A 69 -2.00 -1.03 -10.80
N TYR A 70 -1.52 -1.94 -11.65
CA TYR A 70 -1.35 -1.70 -13.08
C TYR A 70 -2.28 -2.59 -13.88
N TYR A 71 -2.79 -2.06 -14.99
CA TYR A 71 -3.66 -2.80 -15.90
C TYR A 71 -3.47 -2.28 -17.31
N PHE A 72 -3.83 -3.11 -18.29
CA PHE A 72 -3.83 -2.66 -19.68
C PHE A 72 -5.14 -1.95 -19.97
N SER A 73 -5.06 -0.72 -20.43
CA SER A 73 -6.22 0.10 -20.74
C SER A 73 -6.37 0.24 -22.26
N GLN A 74 -7.52 -0.18 -22.77
CA GLN A 74 -7.84 0.01 -24.19
C GLN A 74 -7.89 1.50 -24.53
N GLU A 75 -8.47 2.31 -23.65
CA GLU A 75 -8.59 3.75 -23.86
C GLU A 75 -7.21 4.43 -23.91
N ALA A 76 -6.32 4.04 -23.03
CA ALA A 76 -4.95 4.57 -23.00
C ALA A 76 -4.06 3.96 -24.09
N GLY A 77 -4.45 2.80 -24.63
CA GLY A 77 -3.65 2.06 -25.60
C GLY A 77 -2.40 1.42 -25.01
N GLY A 78 -2.38 1.18 -23.70
CA GLY A 78 -1.22 0.64 -23.02
C GLY A 78 -1.47 0.45 -21.53
N LEU A 79 -0.38 0.34 -20.77
CA LEU A 79 -0.46 0.21 -19.32
C LEU A 79 -0.96 1.50 -18.68
N ALA A 80 -1.86 1.33 -17.71
CA ALA A 80 -2.36 2.40 -16.86
C ALA A 80 -2.15 2.01 -15.40
N ALA A 81 -2.07 3.01 -14.53
CA ALA A 81 -1.90 2.81 -13.10
C ALA A 81 -3.12 3.36 -12.37
N TRP A 82 -3.51 2.69 -11.30
CA TRP A 82 -4.59 3.11 -10.42
C TRP A 82 -4.10 3.19 -8.99
N LEU A 83 -4.32 4.33 -8.34
CA LEU A 83 -4.04 4.47 -6.92
C LEU A 83 -5.15 3.74 -6.16
N ASP A 84 -4.84 2.54 -5.67
CA ASP A 84 -5.81 1.65 -5.05
C ASP A 84 -6.07 2.01 -3.59
N GLU A 85 -4.99 2.19 -2.83
CA GLU A 85 -5.09 2.57 -1.42
C GLU A 85 -4.09 3.67 -1.10
N LEU A 86 -4.56 4.65 -0.36
CA LEU A 86 -3.72 5.70 0.21
C LEU A 86 -4.18 5.91 1.64
N TYR A 87 -3.31 5.59 2.57
CA TYR A 87 -3.59 5.76 3.99
C TYR A 87 -2.53 6.65 4.64
N VAL A 88 -2.99 7.69 5.32
CA VAL A 88 -2.14 8.55 6.13
C VAL A 88 -2.68 8.51 7.55
N ARG A 89 -1.82 8.21 8.51
CA ARG A 89 -2.21 8.18 9.93
C ARG A 89 -2.75 9.54 10.38
N PRO A 90 -3.76 9.56 11.27
CA PRO A 90 -4.36 10.84 11.70
C PRO A 90 -3.37 11.82 12.31
N ALA A 91 -2.26 11.34 12.88
CA ALA A 91 -1.22 12.19 13.47
C ALA A 91 -0.42 12.98 12.44
N TYR A 92 -0.59 12.69 11.15
CA TYR A 92 0.20 13.31 10.07
C TYR A 92 -0.69 13.87 8.94
#